data_afa8e42e96c44852377b106a5592ffc7
#
_entry.id   afa8e42e96c44852377b106a5592ffc7
#
_cell.length_a   1.000
_cell.length_b   1.000
_cell.length_c   1.000
_cell.angle_alpha   90.00
_cell.angle_beta   90.00
_cell.angle_gamma   90.00
#
_symmetry.space_group_name_H-M   'P 1'
#
loop_
_entity.id
_entity.type
_entity.pdbx_description
1 polymer ?
#
loop_
_entity_poly.entity_id
_entity_poly.type
_entity_poly.pdbx_seq_one_letter_code
_entity_poly.pdbx_strand_id
1 'polypeptide(L)'
;MTINRRHFISASAGITAAMSAPMVFGASRPQVVIIGGGAGGATAARYIAKDSKGAIDVTLVEPTRSYYTCFFSNLYLGGFKDFDSIGHTYGKLANDYGINVVHDWAVDVDSNGKTVALAGGGSLSYDK
;
A
#
# COMPACT_ATOMS: atom_id res chain seq x y z
N MET A 1 -13.85 -29.64 -55.02
CA MET A 1 -14.27 -28.28 -54.64
C MET A 1 -13.02 -27.46 -54.43
N THR A 2 -12.57 -26.72 -55.45
CA THR A 2 -11.28 -25.98 -55.46
C THR A 2 -11.49 -24.58 -54.93
N ILE A 3 -10.89 -24.28 -53.77
CA ILE A 3 -10.95 -22.96 -53.14
C ILE A 3 -10.07 -22.01 -53.97
N ASN A 4 -10.69 -21.00 -54.59
CA ASN A 4 -10.03 -20.04 -55.46
C ASN A 4 -9.36 -18.95 -54.62
N ARG A 5 -8.11 -18.57 -54.94
CA ARG A 5 -7.25 -17.59 -54.27
C ARG A 5 -7.93 -16.23 -54.04
N ARG A 6 -8.95 -15.88 -54.79
CA ARG A 6 -9.69 -14.61 -54.65
C ARG A 6 -10.62 -14.56 -53.44
N HIS A 7 -11.01 -15.71 -52.88
CA HIS A 7 -11.87 -15.74 -51.67
C HIS A 7 -11.08 -15.72 -50.38
N PHE A 8 -9.76 -15.94 -50.42
CA PHE A 8 -8.90 -15.87 -49.24
C PHE A 8 -8.54 -14.43 -48.84
N ILE A 9 -8.50 -13.50 -49.82
CA ILE A 9 -8.13 -12.10 -49.59
C ILE A 9 -9.32 -11.28 -49.02
N SER A 10 -10.55 -11.72 -49.23
CA SER A 10 -11.73 -11.00 -48.74
C SER A 10 -12.07 -11.34 -47.26
N ALA A 11 -11.48 -12.42 -46.68
CA ALA A 11 -11.75 -12.82 -45.30
C ALA A 11 -10.77 -12.20 -44.30
N SER A 12 -9.68 -11.58 -44.74
CA SER A 12 -8.65 -10.99 -43.87
C SER A 12 -8.85 -9.50 -43.56
N ALA A 13 -9.83 -8.84 -44.19
CA ALA A 13 -10.09 -7.41 -43.93
C ALA A 13 -11.04 -7.12 -42.77
N GLY A 14 -11.57 -8.16 -42.11
CA GLY A 14 -12.58 -8.01 -41.03
C GLY A 14 -12.04 -8.07 -39.60
N ILE A 15 -10.74 -8.35 -39.39
CA ILE A 15 -10.21 -8.62 -38.02
C ILE A 15 -9.42 -7.44 -37.43
N THR A 16 -9.14 -6.40 -38.21
CA THR A 16 -8.34 -5.26 -37.73
C THR A 16 -9.12 -4.14 -37.02
N ALA A 17 -10.44 -4.21 -36.96
CA ALA A 17 -11.25 -3.15 -36.33
C ALA A 17 -11.60 -3.39 -34.85
N ALA A 18 -11.19 -4.52 -34.22
CA ALA A 18 -11.61 -4.88 -32.86
C ALA A 18 -10.55 -4.60 -31.78
N MET A 19 -9.41 -3.98 -32.10
CA MET A 19 -8.32 -3.77 -31.14
C MET A 19 -8.07 -2.33 -30.70
N SER A 20 -9.00 -1.43 -30.95
CA SER A 20 -8.95 -0.06 -30.38
C SER A 20 -10.02 0.14 -29.29
N ALA A 21 -10.18 -0.83 -28.39
CA ALA A 21 -10.81 -0.51 -27.12
C ALA A 21 -9.86 0.45 -26.39
N PRO A 22 -10.32 1.66 -25.99
CA PRO A 22 -9.48 2.54 -25.20
C PRO A 22 -9.11 1.75 -23.93
N MET A 23 -7.82 1.56 -23.67
CA MET A 23 -7.36 1.12 -22.36
C MET A 23 -7.82 2.22 -21.40
N VAL A 24 -8.86 1.93 -20.64
CA VAL A 24 -9.21 2.72 -19.46
C VAL A 24 -8.09 2.46 -18.47
N PHE A 25 -7.06 3.31 -18.48
CA PHE A 25 -6.15 3.39 -17.34
C PHE A 25 -7.03 3.82 -16.16
N GLY A 26 -7.36 2.89 -15.29
CA GLY A 26 -7.99 3.23 -14.03
C GLY A 26 -7.10 4.28 -13.37
N ALA A 27 -7.70 5.40 -12.97
CA ALA A 27 -6.98 6.42 -12.22
C ALA A 27 -6.26 5.73 -11.06
N SER A 28 -4.93 5.91 -10.95
CA SER A 28 -4.17 5.38 -9.83
C SER A 28 -4.77 5.93 -8.55
N ARG A 29 -4.98 5.05 -7.54
CA ARG A 29 -5.50 5.50 -6.26
C ARG A 29 -4.52 6.47 -5.63
N PRO A 30 -5.00 7.51 -4.95
CA PRO A 30 -4.14 8.38 -4.17
C PRO A 30 -3.31 7.56 -3.18
N GLN A 31 -2.03 7.88 -3.08
CA GLN A 31 -1.08 7.21 -2.19
C GLN A 31 -0.80 8.04 -0.96
N VAL A 32 -1.00 7.44 0.20
CA VAL A 32 -0.68 8.05 1.50
C VAL A 32 0.45 7.27 2.14
N VAL A 33 1.55 7.95 2.47
CA VAL A 33 2.66 7.37 3.23
C VAL A 33 2.64 7.93 4.64
N ILE A 34 2.63 7.04 5.62
CA ILE A 34 2.68 7.36 7.04
C ILE A 34 4.02 6.89 7.59
N ILE A 35 4.76 7.80 8.21
CA ILE A 35 6.06 7.50 8.80
C ILE A 35 5.90 7.33 10.31
N GLY A 36 6.25 6.16 10.80
CA GLY A 36 6.18 5.77 12.20
C GLY A 36 4.92 4.98 12.56
N GLY A 37 5.11 3.77 13.07
CA GLY A 37 4.05 2.82 13.44
C GLY A 37 3.64 2.87 14.91
N GLY A 38 3.97 3.93 15.64
CA GLY A 38 3.52 4.12 17.01
C GLY A 38 2.00 4.32 17.10
N ALA A 39 1.50 4.65 18.29
CA ALA A 39 0.05 4.80 18.55
C ALA A 39 -0.64 5.76 17.56
N GLY A 40 0.00 6.90 17.23
CA GLY A 40 -0.55 7.90 16.30
C GLY A 40 -0.55 7.40 14.86
N GLY A 41 0.61 6.97 14.34
CA GLY A 41 0.73 6.56 12.93
C GLY A 41 -0.06 5.29 12.61
N ALA A 42 0.00 4.26 13.45
CA ALA A 42 -0.80 3.05 13.28
C ALA A 42 -2.31 3.34 13.31
N THR A 43 -2.74 4.26 14.19
CA THR A 43 -4.14 4.69 14.25
C THR A 43 -4.54 5.46 13.00
N ALA A 44 -3.72 6.41 12.54
CA ALA A 44 -3.98 7.17 11.32
C ALA A 44 -4.07 6.25 10.10
N ALA A 45 -3.11 5.33 9.94
CA ALA A 45 -3.10 4.35 8.86
C ALA A 45 -4.40 3.53 8.82
N ARG A 46 -4.81 3.00 9.99
CA ARG A 46 -6.04 2.21 10.12
C ARG A 46 -7.28 3.00 9.72
N TYR A 47 -7.42 4.23 10.21
CA TYR A 47 -8.64 5.01 9.93
C TYR A 47 -8.69 5.47 8.48
N ILE A 48 -7.57 5.90 7.89
CA ILE A 48 -7.52 6.27 6.47
C ILE A 48 -7.90 5.06 5.59
N ALA A 49 -7.29 3.90 5.83
CA ALA A 49 -7.59 2.69 5.07
C ALA A 49 -9.04 2.25 5.23
N LYS A 50 -9.56 2.23 6.47
CA LYS A 50 -10.93 1.83 6.77
C LYS A 50 -11.96 2.76 6.16
N ASP A 51 -11.80 4.08 6.35
CA ASP A 51 -12.82 5.05 5.99
C ASP A 51 -12.82 5.35 4.48
N SER A 52 -11.65 5.22 3.82
CA SER A 52 -11.54 5.29 2.36
C SER A 52 -12.18 4.10 1.63
N LYS A 53 -12.46 2.99 2.33
CA LYS A 53 -13.02 1.75 1.75
C LYS A 53 -12.23 1.25 0.53
N GLY A 54 -10.90 1.39 0.56
CA GLY A 54 -10.01 0.99 -0.51
C GLY A 54 -9.85 2.02 -1.65
N ALA A 55 -10.36 3.25 -1.48
CA ALA A 55 -10.15 4.32 -2.45
C ALA A 55 -8.77 4.98 -2.33
N ILE A 56 -8.04 4.73 -1.24
CA ILE A 56 -6.70 5.26 -0.96
C ILE A 56 -5.77 4.09 -0.67
N ASP A 57 -4.59 4.09 -1.29
CA ASP A 57 -3.53 3.15 -0.97
C ASP A 57 -2.70 3.72 0.19
N VAL A 58 -2.65 2.99 1.30
CA VAL A 58 -1.96 3.41 2.52
C VAL A 58 -0.69 2.59 2.72
N THR A 59 0.45 3.26 2.86
CA THR A 59 1.72 2.65 3.23
C THR A 59 2.16 3.17 4.59
N LEU A 60 2.50 2.26 5.50
CA LEU A 60 3.07 2.54 6.82
C LEU A 60 4.55 2.17 6.82
N VAL A 61 5.43 3.14 7.02
CA VAL A 61 6.88 2.93 7.15
C VAL A 61 7.23 2.87 8.63
N GLU A 62 7.72 1.71 9.08
CA GLU A 62 8.08 1.48 10.47
C GLU A 62 9.20 0.45 10.57
N PRO A 63 10.39 0.81 11.08
CA PRO A 63 11.54 -0.09 11.10
C PRO A 63 11.34 -1.30 12.00
N THR A 64 10.59 -1.18 13.08
CA THR A 64 10.37 -2.29 14.03
C THR A 64 9.19 -3.16 13.60
N ARG A 65 9.26 -4.45 13.96
CA ARG A 65 8.16 -5.39 13.69
C ARG A 65 7.09 -5.40 14.77
N SER A 66 7.40 -4.81 15.91
CA SER A 66 6.50 -4.73 17.07
C SER A 66 6.63 -3.37 17.73
N TYR A 67 5.51 -2.80 18.07
CA TYR A 67 5.40 -1.58 18.85
C TYR A 67 5.00 -1.93 20.27
N TYR A 68 5.79 -1.50 21.25
CA TYR A 68 5.44 -1.62 22.66
C TYR A 68 4.88 -0.30 23.17
N THR A 69 3.59 -0.32 23.52
CA THR A 69 2.91 0.91 23.90
C THR A 69 3.26 1.34 25.33
N CYS A 70 3.32 2.66 25.54
CA CYS A 70 3.41 3.20 26.89
C CYS A 70 2.08 3.10 27.66
N PHE A 71 0.96 2.90 26.98
CA PHE A 71 -0.33 2.72 27.62
C PHE A 71 -0.34 1.42 28.42
N PHE A 72 -0.71 1.51 29.72
CA PHE A 72 -0.69 0.40 30.67
C PHE A 72 0.69 -0.16 31.02
N SER A 73 1.79 0.47 30.59
CA SER A 73 3.15 0.05 30.97
C SER A 73 3.38 0.11 32.49
N ASN A 74 2.67 0.98 33.20
CA ASN A 74 2.66 1.02 34.66
C ASN A 74 2.16 -0.28 35.28
N LEU A 75 1.23 -1.00 34.66
CA LEU A 75 0.77 -2.31 35.15
C LEU A 75 1.85 -3.39 34.95
N TYR A 76 2.64 -3.32 33.87
CA TYR A 76 3.81 -4.17 33.70
C TYR A 76 4.85 -3.87 34.78
N LEU A 77 5.21 -2.59 34.97
CA LEU A 77 6.19 -2.18 35.98
C LEU A 77 5.76 -2.55 37.40
N GLY A 78 4.46 -2.54 37.68
CA GLY A 78 3.87 -2.96 38.97
C GLY A 78 3.72 -4.48 39.11
N GLY A 79 4.09 -5.28 38.11
CA GLY A 79 4.00 -6.74 38.14
C GLY A 79 2.58 -7.29 37.95
N PHE A 80 1.62 -6.47 37.48
CA PHE A 80 0.23 -6.88 37.25
C PHE A 80 -0.03 -7.43 35.84
N LYS A 81 0.89 -7.22 34.92
CA LYS A 81 0.80 -7.67 33.51
C LYS A 81 2.16 -8.10 32.99
N ASP A 82 2.14 -9.04 32.05
CA ASP A 82 3.33 -9.43 31.32
C ASP A 82 3.72 -8.36 30.26
N PHE A 83 5.00 -8.28 29.93
CA PHE A 83 5.52 -7.33 28.94
C PHE A 83 4.86 -7.51 27.56
N ASP A 84 4.63 -8.75 27.14
CA ASP A 84 4.01 -9.04 25.84
C ASP A 84 2.58 -8.51 25.74
N SER A 85 1.89 -8.27 26.87
CA SER A 85 0.53 -7.71 26.87
C SER A 85 0.43 -6.28 26.36
N ILE A 86 1.56 -5.54 26.31
CA ILE A 86 1.66 -4.18 25.78
C ILE A 86 2.31 -4.14 24.39
N GLY A 87 2.66 -5.31 23.84
CA GLY A 87 3.23 -5.48 22.49
C GLY A 87 2.16 -5.57 21.41
N HIS A 88 2.34 -4.87 20.32
CA HIS A 88 1.44 -4.88 19.16
C HIS A 88 2.22 -5.07 17.88
N THR A 89 1.79 -6.01 17.04
CA THR A 89 2.33 -6.22 15.70
C THR A 89 1.48 -5.53 14.66
N TYR A 90 2.03 -5.33 13.46
CA TYR A 90 1.34 -4.66 12.36
C TYR A 90 0.53 -5.61 11.46
N GLY A 91 0.54 -6.92 11.75
CA GLY A 91 -0.13 -7.92 10.93
C GLY A 91 -1.64 -7.66 10.72
N LYS A 92 -2.34 -7.18 11.74
CA LYS A 92 -3.76 -6.80 11.59
C LYS A 92 -3.95 -5.61 10.65
N LEU A 93 -3.05 -4.65 10.65
CA LEU A 93 -3.13 -3.50 9.74
C LEU A 93 -2.97 -3.95 8.28
N ALA A 94 -2.05 -4.87 8.02
CA ALA A 94 -1.84 -5.42 6.69
C ALA A 94 -3.01 -6.30 6.24
N ASN A 95 -3.44 -7.25 7.08
CA ASN A 95 -4.40 -8.28 6.69
C ASN A 95 -5.86 -7.77 6.66
N ASP A 96 -6.26 -6.99 7.67
CA ASP A 96 -7.66 -6.58 7.83
C ASP A 96 -7.97 -5.29 7.05
N TYR A 97 -6.97 -4.45 6.81
CA TYR A 97 -7.15 -3.12 6.20
C TYR A 97 -6.37 -2.93 4.89
N GLY A 98 -5.59 -3.92 4.46
CA GLY A 98 -4.80 -3.85 3.21
C GLY A 98 -3.70 -2.80 3.23
N ILE A 99 -3.21 -2.43 4.43
CA ILE A 99 -2.14 -1.45 4.57
C ILE A 99 -0.81 -2.10 4.18
N ASN A 100 -0.05 -1.46 3.30
CA ASN A 100 1.31 -1.87 2.97
C ASN A 100 2.25 -1.47 4.11
N VAL A 101 2.78 -2.44 4.86
CA VAL A 101 3.72 -2.18 5.95
C VAL A 101 5.15 -2.41 5.47
N VAL A 102 5.93 -1.33 5.46
CA VAL A 102 7.34 -1.33 5.05
C VAL A 102 8.21 -1.24 6.29
N HIS A 103 8.93 -2.34 6.60
CA HIS A 103 9.84 -2.39 7.74
C HIS A 103 11.22 -1.82 7.37
N ASP A 104 11.28 -0.49 7.32
CA ASP A 104 12.48 0.27 7.01
C ASP A 104 12.46 1.65 7.68
N TRP A 105 13.59 2.34 7.71
CA TRP A 105 13.70 3.72 8.14
C TRP A 105 13.39 4.67 6.98
N ALA A 106 12.54 5.65 7.21
CA ALA A 106 12.44 6.82 6.35
C ALA A 106 13.63 7.75 6.69
N VAL A 107 14.51 7.99 5.73
CA VAL A 107 15.73 8.78 5.95
C VAL A 107 15.66 10.17 5.36
N ASP A 108 14.78 10.39 4.38
CA ASP A 108 14.55 11.70 3.77
C ASP A 108 13.14 11.81 3.20
N VAL A 109 12.60 13.03 3.14
CA VAL A 109 11.30 13.33 2.54
C VAL A 109 11.45 14.50 1.58
N ASP A 110 11.35 14.22 0.28
CA ASP A 110 11.27 15.26 -0.75
C ASP A 110 9.82 15.71 -0.93
N SER A 111 9.49 16.87 -0.39
CA SER A 111 8.14 17.45 -0.49
C SER A 111 7.79 17.95 -1.90
N ASN A 112 8.79 18.28 -2.72
CA ASN A 112 8.58 18.75 -4.10
C ASN A 112 8.42 17.56 -5.05
N GLY A 113 9.32 16.56 -4.93
CA GLY A 113 9.26 15.34 -5.70
C GLY A 113 8.22 14.33 -5.19
N LYS A 114 7.59 14.60 -4.03
CA LYS A 114 6.62 13.69 -3.40
C LYS A 114 7.16 12.28 -3.21
N THR A 115 8.35 12.18 -2.62
CA THR A 115 9.00 10.88 -2.35
C THR A 115 9.54 10.80 -0.93
N VAL A 116 9.53 9.59 -0.39
CA VAL A 116 10.17 9.23 0.89
C VAL A 116 11.31 8.25 0.59
N ALA A 117 12.54 8.62 0.91
CA ALA A 117 13.70 7.75 0.75
C ALA A 117 13.81 6.78 1.93
N LEU A 118 14.20 5.54 1.65
CA LEU A 118 14.34 4.47 2.62
C LEU A 118 15.82 4.11 2.86
N ALA A 119 16.18 3.78 4.09
CA ALA A 119 17.55 3.42 4.46
C ALA A 119 18.06 2.16 3.76
N GLY A 120 17.19 1.17 3.53
CA GLY A 120 17.50 -0.05 2.79
C GLY A 120 17.63 0.15 1.28
N GLY A 121 17.44 1.35 0.79
CA GLY A 121 17.48 1.73 -0.62
C GLY A 121 16.08 1.81 -1.24
N GLY A 122 15.99 2.63 -2.30
CA GLY A 122 14.73 2.91 -2.96
C GLY A 122 13.95 4.07 -2.33
N SER A 123 12.80 4.33 -2.90
CA SER A 123 11.89 5.40 -2.44
C SER A 123 10.43 5.01 -2.64
N LEU A 124 9.57 5.63 -1.85
CA LEU A 124 8.11 5.53 -1.94
C LEU A 124 7.57 6.85 -2.46
N SER A 125 6.77 6.81 -3.53
CA SER A 125 6.03 7.99 -3.99
C SER A 125 4.77 8.17 -3.14
N TYR A 126 4.34 9.43 -2.96
CA TYR A 126 3.12 9.74 -2.21
C TYR A 126 2.40 10.97 -2.77
N ASP A 127 1.11 11.06 -2.49
CA ASP A 127 0.31 12.27 -2.70
C ASP A 127 0.18 13.08 -1.41
N LYS A 128 0.09 12.36 -0.27
CA LYS A 128 -0.02 12.93 1.09
C LYS A 128 0.80 12.14 2.09
#